data_84dcbff6a3ec7ea5e26ab1eb495e9af2
#
_entry.id   84dcbff6a3ec7ea5e26ab1eb495e9af2
#
_cell.length_a   1.000
_cell.length_b   1.000
_cell.length_c   1.000
_cell.angle_alpha   90.00
_cell.angle_beta   90.00
_cell.angle_gamma   90.00
#
_symmetry.space_group_name_H-M   'P 1'
#
loop_
_entity.id
_entity.type
_entity.pdbx_description
1 polymer ?
#
loop_
_entity_poly.entity_id
_entity_poly.type
_entity_poly.pdbx_seq_one_letter_code
_entity_poly.pdbx_strand_id
1 'polypeptide(L)'
;MILSYKTRLEPNNKQAQKFKQFAGAARYAYNWALAKEKESYELGNGFIGENELRKIFTRHKEDADWLYGISSDVTKQAIRDTATAFSNFFKGRAEFPQFKTKKNSRLAFYQDVFKFKTTDTHIRLEKISDSKKENKQKINWIKVSEKGRIPTISKGYQNPRITFDGIHWYVSVGVEVPDKPVEPLNDGIGIDLGVKDLAICSDKHTYKNINKTDRIRRLEKQKRRKQREISRKYEKNRDGDKYVKTKNIVKAELALLKLYHKLTDIRKNYIHQVTNEIISRKPKFIVLEDLNVKGMIKNRRLAKAVQQQSLAEFARILEYKARQNNIEVIYADRFFPSSKTCSCCGAIKHDLKLKDRIFKCNSCGLVIDRDFNASLNLYLYGICTAGSAGIYVCGVPHQTAVVSTKQGTMKQKLNRNLSKGVNP
;
A
#
# COMPACT_ATOMS: atom_id res chain seq x y z
N MET A 1 -9.27 -13.36 -10.70
CA MET A 1 -8.27 -12.68 -9.84
C MET A 1 -8.77 -12.50 -8.41
N ILE A 2 -7.87 -12.27 -7.41
CA ILE A 2 -8.28 -12.00 -6.02
C ILE A 2 -8.27 -10.49 -5.77
N LEU A 3 -9.43 -9.93 -5.38
CA LEU A 3 -9.59 -8.54 -4.99
C LEU A 3 -9.70 -8.40 -3.48
N SER A 4 -8.99 -7.43 -2.91
CA SER A 4 -9.11 -7.12 -1.49
C SER A 4 -10.17 -6.04 -1.25
N TYR A 5 -11.21 -6.41 -0.54
CA TYR A 5 -12.27 -5.50 -0.10
C TYR A 5 -11.97 -5.04 1.33
N LYS A 6 -12.05 -3.74 1.55
CA LYS A 6 -11.85 -3.14 2.87
C LYS A 6 -13.02 -2.21 3.19
N THR A 7 -13.60 -2.35 4.40
CA THR A 7 -14.62 -1.44 4.92
C THR A 7 -14.44 -1.17 6.40
N ARG A 8 -14.98 -0.04 6.87
CA ARG A 8 -14.98 0.33 8.27
C ARG A 8 -16.02 -0.46 9.04
N LEU A 9 -15.68 -0.86 10.26
CA LEU A 9 -16.57 -1.50 11.21
C LEU A 9 -17.07 -0.48 12.24
N GLU A 10 -18.31 -0.68 12.68
CA GLU A 10 -18.97 0.10 13.74
C GLU A 10 -19.26 -0.80 14.96
N PRO A 11 -18.20 -1.27 15.66
CA PRO A 11 -18.38 -2.12 16.83
C PRO A 11 -18.94 -1.30 18.00
N ASN A 12 -19.83 -1.91 18.79
CA ASN A 12 -20.21 -1.38 20.09
C ASN A 12 -19.04 -1.50 21.10
N ASN A 13 -19.18 -0.92 22.28
CA ASN A 13 -18.10 -0.90 23.28
C ASN A 13 -17.63 -2.30 23.70
N LYS A 14 -18.54 -3.28 23.85
CA LYS A 14 -18.19 -4.67 24.21
C LYS A 14 -17.42 -5.34 23.07
N GLN A 15 -17.87 -5.18 21.84
CA GLN A 15 -17.19 -5.69 20.64
C GLN A 15 -15.81 -5.06 20.48
N ALA A 16 -15.70 -3.73 20.63
CA ALA A 16 -14.43 -3.02 20.53
C ALA A 16 -13.42 -3.45 21.61
N GLN A 17 -13.90 -3.73 22.84
CA GLN A 17 -13.07 -4.26 23.91
C GLN A 17 -12.55 -5.67 23.57
N LYS A 18 -13.42 -6.56 23.07
CA LYS A 18 -13.02 -7.91 22.64
C LYS A 18 -12.03 -7.88 21.49
N PHE A 19 -12.19 -6.95 20.53
CA PHE A 19 -11.22 -6.73 19.44
C PHE A 19 -9.82 -6.36 19.95
N LYS A 20 -9.76 -5.50 21.00
CA LYS A 20 -8.48 -5.16 21.66
C LYS A 20 -7.84 -6.37 22.31
N GLN A 21 -8.65 -7.24 22.95
CA GLN A 21 -8.17 -8.50 23.55
C GLN A 21 -7.62 -9.44 22.47
N PHE A 22 -8.34 -9.63 21.35
CA PHE A 22 -7.89 -10.47 20.23
C PHE A 22 -6.60 -9.96 19.61
N ALA A 23 -6.49 -8.64 19.37
CA ALA A 23 -5.27 -8.03 18.87
C ALA A 23 -4.10 -8.13 19.87
N GLY A 24 -4.39 -8.07 21.16
CA GLY A 24 -3.43 -8.33 22.24
C GLY A 24 -2.91 -9.75 22.22
N ALA A 25 -3.80 -10.74 22.10
CA ALA A 25 -3.45 -12.15 22.00
C ALA A 25 -2.66 -12.49 20.73
N ALA A 26 -3.03 -11.90 19.58
CA ALA A 26 -2.27 -12.04 18.33
C ALA A 26 -0.83 -11.52 18.49
N ARG A 27 -0.66 -10.36 19.13
CA ARG A 27 0.68 -9.79 19.40
C ARG A 27 1.46 -10.68 20.38
N TYR A 28 0.82 -11.17 21.42
CA TYR A 28 1.42 -12.08 22.37
C TYR A 28 1.92 -13.35 21.70
N ALA A 29 1.07 -14.05 20.95
CA ALA A 29 1.43 -15.27 20.24
C ALA A 29 2.55 -15.07 19.21
N TYR A 30 2.54 -13.92 18.50
CA TYR A 30 3.62 -13.56 17.58
C TYR A 30 4.96 -13.40 18.33
N ASN A 31 4.96 -12.65 19.42
CA ASN A 31 6.17 -12.39 20.21
C ASN A 31 6.69 -13.66 20.90
N TRP A 32 5.78 -14.48 21.40
CA TRP A 32 6.12 -15.77 21.98
C TRP A 32 6.80 -16.68 20.94
N ALA A 33 6.22 -16.80 19.76
CA ALA A 33 6.80 -17.58 18.67
C ALA A 33 8.18 -17.04 18.24
N LEU A 34 8.31 -15.72 18.15
CA LEU A 34 9.60 -15.07 17.85
C LEU A 34 10.66 -15.35 18.93
N ALA A 35 10.26 -15.34 20.22
CA ALA A 35 11.17 -15.66 21.30
C ALA A 35 11.66 -17.13 21.21
N LYS A 36 10.74 -18.07 20.93
CA LYS A 36 11.07 -19.49 20.77
C LYS A 36 11.98 -19.76 19.56
N GLU A 37 11.76 -19.07 18.45
CA GLU A 37 12.66 -19.15 17.29
C GLU A 37 14.06 -18.64 17.60
N LYS A 38 14.18 -17.53 18.33
CA LYS A 38 15.47 -16.98 18.75
C LYS A 38 16.21 -17.95 19.69
N GLU A 39 15.50 -18.46 20.69
CA GLU A 39 16.04 -19.44 21.64
C GLU A 39 16.57 -20.69 20.92
N SER A 40 15.79 -21.25 19.98
CA SER A 40 16.19 -22.40 19.18
C SER A 40 17.44 -22.13 18.35
N TYR A 41 17.50 -20.93 17.72
CA TYR A 41 18.64 -20.55 16.90
C TYR A 41 19.92 -20.35 17.75
N GLU A 42 19.80 -19.70 18.91
CA GLU A 42 20.91 -19.47 19.84
C GLU A 42 21.45 -20.79 20.42
N LEU A 43 20.59 -21.80 20.59
CA LEU A 43 20.97 -23.16 21.01
C LEU A 43 21.53 -24.06 19.86
N GLY A 44 21.62 -23.53 18.64
CA GLY A 44 22.09 -24.25 17.47
C GLY A 44 21.10 -25.27 16.90
N ASN A 45 19.84 -25.31 17.38
CA ASN A 45 18.81 -26.24 16.92
C ASN A 45 18.15 -25.84 15.61
N GLY A 46 18.51 -24.67 15.05
CA GLY A 46 17.97 -24.15 13.80
C GLY A 46 16.53 -23.59 13.91
N PHE A 47 15.86 -23.49 12.78
CA PHE A 47 14.52 -22.91 12.66
C PHE A 47 13.43 -23.93 13.03
N ILE A 48 12.48 -23.51 13.87
CA ILE A 48 11.33 -24.34 14.26
C ILE A 48 10.20 -24.15 13.23
N GLY A 49 9.67 -25.24 12.71
CA GLY A 49 8.56 -25.19 11.76
C GLY A 49 7.24 -24.69 12.39
N GLU A 50 6.38 -24.08 11.56
CA GLU A 50 5.07 -23.56 11.99
C GLU A 50 4.25 -24.59 12.79
N ASN A 51 4.22 -25.84 12.34
CA ASN A 51 3.42 -26.89 12.98
C ASN A 51 3.95 -27.24 14.37
N GLU A 52 5.25 -27.30 14.54
CA GLU A 52 5.87 -27.58 15.83
C GLU A 52 5.68 -26.42 16.82
N LEU A 53 5.89 -25.18 16.37
CA LEU A 53 5.55 -24.00 17.18
C LEU A 53 4.09 -23.99 17.65
N ARG A 54 3.16 -24.43 16.82
CA ARG A 54 1.74 -24.55 17.20
C ARG A 54 1.50 -25.62 18.27
N LYS A 55 2.18 -26.76 18.20
CA LYS A 55 2.10 -27.82 19.24
C LYS A 55 2.65 -27.31 20.57
N ILE A 56 3.85 -26.71 20.55
CA ILE A 56 4.46 -26.13 21.75
C ILE A 56 3.55 -25.04 22.36
N PHE A 57 2.98 -24.15 21.51
CA PHE A 57 2.05 -23.12 21.96
C PHE A 57 0.76 -23.68 22.55
N THR A 58 0.29 -24.84 22.09
CA THR A 58 -0.89 -25.50 22.64
C THR A 58 -0.66 -25.94 24.08
N ARG A 59 0.51 -26.50 24.37
CA ARG A 59 0.93 -26.83 25.74
C ARG A 59 1.09 -25.57 26.60
N HIS A 60 1.73 -24.52 26.05
CA HIS A 60 1.90 -23.25 26.74
C HIS A 60 0.56 -22.58 27.15
N LYS A 61 -0.56 -22.88 26.48
CA LYS A 61 -1.88 -22.37 26.90
C LYS A 61 -2.35 -22.92 28.23
N GLU A 62 -1.84 -24.06 28.68
CA GLU A 62 -2.16 -24.65 29.98
C GLU A 62 -1.73 -23.72 31.11
N ASP A 63 -0.65 -22.93 30.89
CA ASP A 63 -0.14 -21.91 31.83
C ASP A 63 -0.76 -20.51 31.59
N ALA A 64 -1.69 -20.37 30.64
CA ALA A 64 -2.24 -19.09 30.23
C ALA A 64 -3.74 -19.14 29.94
N ASP A 65 -4.52 -19.37 30.96
CA ASP A 65 -5.99 -19.58 30.91
C ASP A 65 -6.76 -18.52 30.14
N TRP A 66 -6.29 -17.26 30.21
CA TRP A 66 -6.94 -16.14 29.51
C TRP A 66 -6.98 -16.32 27.98
N LEU A 67 -6.10 -17.17 27.41
CA LEU A 67 -6.08 -17.49 25.98
C LEU A 67 -7.26 -18.35 25.55
N TYR A 68 -7.91 -19.09 26.46
CA TYR A 68 -9.09 -19.91 26.11
C TYR A 68 -10.31 -19.05 25.75
N GLY A 69 -10.39 -17.81 26.26
CA GLY A 69 -11.39 -16.82 25.87
C GLY A 69 -11.15 -16.17 24.50
N ILE A 70 -10.07 -16.55 23.79
CA ILE A 70 -9.69 -16.04 22.49
C ILE A 70 -9.89 -17.14 21.43
N SER A 71 -10.29 -16.75 20.20
CA SER A 71 -10.32 -17.74 19.11
C SER A 71 -8.92 -18.30 18.85
N SER A 72 -8.82 -19.64 18.80
CA SER A 72 -7.53 -20.32 18.52
C SER A 72 -6.94 -19.90 17.18
N ASP A 73 -7.77 -19.53 16.22
CA ASP A 73 -7.33 -19.13 14.88
C ASP A 73 -6.56 -17.81 14.88
N VAL A 74 -6.88 -16.92 15.85
CA VAL A 74 -6.11 -15.68 16.08
C VAL A 74 -4.66 -15.96 16.43
N THR A 75 -4.44 -16.88 17.38
CA THR A 75 -3.09 -17.23 17.84
C THR A 75 -2.34 -18.10 16.84
N LYS A 76 -3.01 -19.08 16.22
CA LYS A 76 -2.45 -19.92 15.16
C LYS A 76 -1.94 -19.08 13.98
N GLN A 77 -2.73 -18.11 13.53
CA GLN A 77 -2.33 -17.24 12.42
C GLN A 77 -1.18 -16.30 12.82
N ALA A 78 -1.14 -15.85 14.05
CA ALA A 78 -0.03 -15.01 14.54
C ALA A 78 1.31 -15.79 14.55
N ILE A 79 1.29 -17.08 14.92
CA ILE A 79 2.45 -17.98 14.84
C ILE A 79 2.86 -18.19 13.37
N ARG A 80 1.90 -18.43 12.48
CA ARG A 80 2.15 -18.52 11.04
C ARG A 80 2.77 -17.26 10.46
N ASP A 81 2.29 -16.09 10.91
CA ASP A 81 2.84 -14.79 10.48
C ASP A 81 4.32 -14.66 10.91
N THR A 82 4.72 -15.21 12.09
CA THR A 82 6.11 -15.27 12.55
C THR A 82 6.95 -16.17 11.65
N ALA A 83 6.51 -17.40 11.41
CA ALA A 83 7.20 -18.34 10.52
C ALA A 83 7.36 -17.77 9.09
N THR A 84 6.35 -17.07 8.58
CA THR A 84 6.41 -16.37 7.30
C THR A 84 7.44 -15.24 7.31
N ALA A 85 7.54 -14.49 8.42
CA ALA A 85 8.51 -13.41 8.56
C ALA A 85 9.95 -13.93 8.52
N PHE A 86 10.24 -15.04 9.21
CA PHE A 86 11.54 -15.72 9.11
C PHE A 86 11.81 -16.24 7.70
N SER A 87 10.84 -16.90 7.06
CA SER A 87 10.99 -17.35 5.67
C SER A 87 11.34 -16.20 4.71
N ASN A 88 10.75 -15.03 4.90
CA ASN A 88 11.07 -13.85 4.11
C ASN A 88 12.46 -13.28 4.43
N PHE A 89 12.88 -13.33 5.68
CA PHE A 89 14.23 -12.95 6.08
C PHE A 89 15.29 -13.85 5.44
N PHE A 90 15.15 -15.17 5.55
CA PHE A 90 16.09 -16.12 4.93
C PHE A 90 16.13 -16.02 3.39
N LYS A 91 15.03 -15.62 2.76
CA LYS A 91 14.97 -15.35 1.32
C LYS A 91 15.52 -13.97 0.92
N GLY A 92 16.04 -13.19 1.87
CA GLY A 92 16.54 -11.83 1.63
C GLY A 92 15.46 -10.82 1.21
N ARG A 93 14.17 -11.11 1.48
CA ARG A 93 13.03 -10.27 1.11
C ARG A 93 12.65 -9.26 2.20
N ALA A 94 13.06 -9.49 3.43
CA ALA A 94 12.78 -8.66 4.59
C ALA A 94 13.96 -8.68 5.58
N GLU A 95 13.99 -7.69 6.46
CA GLU A 95 14.91 -7.67 7.59
C GLU A 95 14.51 -8.68 8.67
N PHE A 96 15.41 -8.88 9.66
CA PHE A 96 15.17 -9.78 10.78
C PHE A 96 13.88 -9.41 11.54
N PRO A 97 13.00 -10.37 11.87
CA PRO A 97 11.74 -10.11 12.55
C PRO A 97 11.93 -9.43 13.90
N GLN A 98 11.14 -8.37 14.17
CA GLN A 98 11.19 -7.58 15.39
C GLN A 98 10.02 -7.87 16.32
N PHE A 99 10.23 -7.78 17.64
CA PHE A 99 9.15 -7.85 18.62
C PHE A 99 8.13 -6.74 18.44
N LYS A 100 6.87 -7.11 18.49
CA LYS A 100 5.74 -6.19 18.39
C LYS A 100 5.42 -5.58 19.75
N THR A 101 5.48 -4.25 19.86
CA THR A 101 5.08 -3.51 21.06
C THR A 101 3.76 -2.76 20.87
N LYS A 102 3.15 -2.27 21.95
CA LYS A 102 1.96 -1.40 21.84
C LYS A 102 2.23 -0.10 21.09
N LYS A 103 3.48 0.36 21.06
CA LYS A 103 3.89 1.61 20.40
C LYS A 103 4.18 1.42 18.91
N ASN A 104 4.83 0.32 18.52
CA ASN A 104 5.32 0.10 17.17
C ASN A 104 4.44 -0.82 16.31
N SER A 105 3.37 -1.40 16.87
CA SER A 105 2.48 -2.29 16.12
C SER A 105 1.02 -1.84 16.14
N ARG A 106 0.37 -1.95 14.99
CA ARG A 106 -1.08 -1.74 14.90
C ARG A 106 -1.81 -2.88 15.58
N LEU A 107 -2.95 -2.56 16.21
CA LEU A 107 -3.86 -3.60 16.66
C LEU A 107 -4.46 -4.29 15.43
N ALA A 108 -4.21 -5.58 15.31
CA ALA A 108 -4.72 -6.40 14.22
C ALA A 108 -4.87 -7.85 14.67
N PHE A 109 -5.86 -8.56 14.11
CA PHE A 109 -6.03 -9.98 14.30
C PHE A 109 -6.69 -10.61 13.07
N TYR A 110 -6.50 -11.91 12.91
CA TYR A 110 -7.07 -12.72 11.86
C TYR A 110 -8.40 -13.32 12.28
N GLN A 111 -9.32 -13.50 11.34
CA GLN A 111 -10.53 -14.28 11.48
C GLN A 111 -10.50 -15.46 10.51
N ASP A 112 -10.83 -16.63 11.00
CA ASP A 112 -10.90 -17.83 10.16
C ASP A 112 -11.91 -17.69 9.02
N VAL A 113 -11.53 -18.11 7.82
CA VAL A 113 -12.33 -17.95 6.60
C VAL A 113 -13.64 -18.75 6.62
N PHE A 114 -13.62 -19.97 7.22
CA PHE A 114 -14.80 -20.82 7.27
C PHE A 114 -15.86 -20.30 8.26
N LYS A 115 -15.42 -19.52 9.23
CA LYS A 115 -16.27 -18.92 10.27
C LYS A 115 -16.65 -17.48 9.95
N PHE A 116 -16.01 -16.88 8.94
CA PHE A 116 -16.30 -15.54 8.46
C PHE A 116 -17.54 -15.55 7.58
N LYS A 117 -18.53 -14.77 7.94
CA LYS A 117 -19.77 -14.60 7.17
C LYS A 117 -20.08 -13.13 7.03
N THR A 118 -20.68 -12.75 5.91
CA THR A 118 -21.12 -11.38 5.67
C THR A 118 -22.59 -11.34 5.24
N THR A 119 -23.22 -10.22 5.53
CA THR A 119 -24.44 -9.74 4.92
C THR A 119 -24.16 -8.35 4.36
N ASP A 120 -25.10 -7.75 3.67
CA ASP A 120 -24.97 -6.39 3.16
C ASP A 120 -24.58 -5.36 4.24
N THR A 121 -24.98 -5.57 5.48
CA THR A 121 -24.86 -4.59 6.58
C THR A 121 -23.97 -5.03 7.72
N HIS A 122 -23.67 -6.32 7.83
CA HIS A 122 -22.91 -6.88 8.96
C HIS A 122 -21.91 -7.94 8.52
N ILE A 123 -20.88 -8.12 9.33
CA ILE A 123 -19.98 -9.26 9.28
C ILE A 123 -20.08 -10.06 10.58
N ARG A 124 -19.95 -11.38 10.49
CA ARG A 124 -19.87 -12.27 11.65
C ARG A 124 -18.43 -12.59 11.98
N LEU A 125 -18.07 -12.41 13.25
CA LEU A 125 -16.78 -12.80 13.81
C LEU A 125 -17.00 -13.85 14.93
N GLU A 126 -16.03 -14.74 15.08
CA GLU A 126 -16.10 -15.82 16.07
C GLU A 126 -15.74 -15.32 17.48
N LYS A 127 -16.34 -15.96 18.51
CA LYS A 127 -15.99 -15.77 19.93
C LYS A 127 -16.00 -14.31 20.44
N ILE A 128 -16.81 -13.44 19.87
CA ILE A 128 -17.14 -12.16 20.51
C ILE A 128 -18.00 -12.42 21.75
N SER A 129 -18.92 -13.42 21.66
CA SER A 129 -19.63 -14.02 22.77
C SER A 129 -19.35 -15.50 22.83
N ASP A 130 -19.05 -16.01 24.01
CA ASP A 130 -18.86 -17.44 24.28
C ASP A 130 -20.19 -18.15 24.57
N SER A 131 -21.32 -17.42 24.67
CA SER A 131 -22.64 -17.97 24.99
C SER A 131 -23.22 -18.73 23.80
N LYS A 132 -23.72 -19.93 24.05
CA LYS A 132 -24.48 -20.74 23.08
C LYS A 132 -25.91 -20.22 22.87
N LYS A 133 -26.42 -19.34 23.75
CA LYS A 133 -27.78 -18.79 23.65
C LYS A 133 -27.90 -17.89 22.42
N GLU A 134 -28.92 -18.10 21.60
CA GLU A 134 -29.09 -17.43 20.30
C GLU A 134 -29.15 -15.90 20.43
N ASN A 135 -29.84 -15.37 21.42
CA ASN A 135 -29.88 -13.93 21.68
C ASN A 135 -28.54 -13.30 22.03
N LYS A 136 -27.61 -14.07 22.65
CA LYS A 136 -26.28 -13.61 22.95
C LYS A 136 -25.32 -13.75 21.77
N GLN A 137 -25.62 -14.58 20.77
CA GLN A 137 -24.84 -14.71 19.54
C GLN A 137 -24.99 -13.52 18.60
N LYS A 138 -26.05 -12.71 18.73
CA LYS A 138 -26.22 -11.46 17.95
C LYS A 138 -25.04 -10.51 18.11
N ILE A 139 -24.33 -10.53 19.23
CA ILE A 139 -23.12 -9.72 19.45
C ILE A 139 -21.95 -10.12 18.54
N ASN A 140 -21.95 -11.32 17.94
CA ASN A 140 -20.96 -11.76 16.97
C ASN A 140 -21.11 -11.07 15.60
N TRP A 141 -22.23 -10.41 15.35
CA TRP A 141 -22.48 -9.65 14.15
C TRP A 141 -22.10 -8.18 14.37
N ILE A 142 -21.17 -7.71 13.59
CA ILE A 142 -20.62 -6.35 13.65
C ILE A 142 -21.09 -5.57 12.44
N LYS A 143 -21.67 -4.40 12.68
CA LYS A 143 -22.14 -3.51 11.64
C LYS A 143 -20.97 -2.97 10.80
N VAL A 144 -21.15 -2.93 9.48
CA VAL A 144 -20.24 -2.27 8.53
C VAL A 144 -20.77 -0.90 8.14
N SER A 145 -19.89 0.07 7.89
CA SER A 145 -20.30 1.43 7.55
C SER A 145 -20.76 1.58 6.09
N GLU A 146 -20.28 0.69 5.21
CA GLU A 146 -20.59 0.71 3.77
C GLU A 146 -21.41 -0.54 3.43
N LYS A 147 -22.72 -0.34 3.16
CA LYS A 147 -23.62 -1.42 2.77
C LYS A 147 -23.15 -2.07 1.45
N GLY A 148 -23.16 -3.41 1.40
CA GLY A 148 -22.82 -4.17 0.19
C GLY A 148 -21.36 -4.06 -0.26
N ARG A 149 -20.47 -3.43 0.54
CA ARG A 149 -19.07 -3.24 0.16
C ARG A 149 -18.30 -4.54 0.02
N ILE A 150 -18.57 -5.52 0.87
CA ILE A 150 -18.00 -6.86 0.77
C ILE A 150 -19.05 -7.75 0.10
N PRO A 151 -18.73 -8.36 -1.05
CA PRO A 151 -19.66 -9.27 -1.71
C PRO A 151 -20.07 -10.42 -0.76
N THR A 152 -21.36 -10.70 -0.69
CA THR A 152 -21.86 -11.86 0.05
C THR A 152 -21.72 -13.11 -0.80
N ILE A 153 -20.78 -13.98 -0.44
CA ILE A 153 -20.51 -15.25 -1.12
C ILE A 153 -20.58 -16.41 -0.12
N SER A 154 -20.97 -17.58 -0.59
CA SER A 154 -21.08 -18.76 0.27
C SER A 154 -19.73 -19.34 0.67
N LYS A 155 -18.73 -19.28 -0.25
CA LYS A 155 -17.36 -19.77 -0.06
C LYS A 155 -16.40 -18.87 -0.84
N GLY A 156 -15.10 -18.90 -0.48
CA GLY A 156 -14.06 -18.21 -1.26
C GLY A 156 -13.53 -16.93 -0.64
N TYR A 157 -13.90 -16.60 0.59
CA TYR A 157 -13.22 -15.52 1.32
C TYR A 157 -11.78 -15.91 1.63
N GLN A 158 -10.87 -14.94 1.51
CA GLN A 158 -9.45 -15.17 1.76
C GLN A 158 -8.91 -14.16 2.77
N ASN A 159 -8.16 -14.69 3.75
CA ASN A 159 -7.38 -13.94 4.73
C ASN A 159 -8.12 -12.77 5.40
N PRO A 160 -9.31 -12.96 6.00
CA PRO A 160 -10.02 -11.89 6.68
C PRO A 160 -9.19 -11.36 7.85
N ARG A 161 -8.91 -10.05 7.84
CA ARG A 161 -8.15 -9.40 8.91
C ARG A 161 -8.89 -8.18 9.43
N ILE A 162 -8.96 -8.09 10.74
CA ILE A 162 -9.50 -6.93 11.44
C ILE A 162 -8.33 -6.08 11.92
N THR A 163 -8.37 -4.77 11.61
CA THR A 163 -7.29 -3.84 11.91
C THR A 163 -7.83 -2.56 12.53
N PHE A 164 -7.05 -1.93 13.41
CA PHE A 164 -7.37 -0.65 14.01
C PHE A 164 -6.36 0.41 13.56
N ASP A 165 -6.84 1.54 13.07
CA ASP A 165 -6.01 2.63 12.57
C ASP A 165 -5.71 3.73 13.61
N GLY A 166 -6.15 3.51 14.85
CA GLY A 166 -6.07 4.48 15.96
C GLY A 166 -7.38 5.22 16.19
N ILE A 167 -8.35 5.16 15.25
CA ILE A 167 -9.66 5.81 15.35
C ILE A 167 -10.78 4.78 15.08
N HIS A 168 -10.67 4.03 13.99
CA HIS A 168 -11.69 3.12 13.51
C HIS A 168 -11.16 1.70 13.34
N TRP A 169 -12.05 0.76 13.47
CA TRP A 169 -11.82 -0.64 13.11
C TRP A 169 -12.20 -0.87 11.66
N TYR A 170 -11.42 -1.68 10.98
CA TYR A 170 -11.65 -2.09 9.59
C TYR A 170 -11.57 -3.60 9.48
N VAL A 171 -12.34 -4.15 8.57
CA VAL A 171 -12.12 -5.49 8.03
C VAL A 171 -11.55 -5.38 6.63
N SER A 172 -10.59 -6.22 6.31
CA SER A 172 -10.13 -6.45 4.95
C SER A 172 -10.22 -7.94 4.64
N VAL A 173 -10.72 -8.29 3.46
CA VAL A 173 -10.92 -9.67 3.03
C VAL A 173 -10.67 -9.78 1.53
N GLY A 174 -9.96 -10.82 1.10
CA GLY A 174 -9.83 -11.20 -0.30
C GLY A 174 -11.08 -11.92 -0.78
N VAL A 175 -11.50 -11.59 -1.99
CA VAL A 175 -12.59 -12.29 -2.70
C VAL A 175 -12.11 -12.61 -4.09
N GLU A 176 -12.31 -13.82 -4.54
CA GLU A 176 -12.03 -14.21 -5.90
C GLU A 176 -13.14 -13.68 -6.83
N VAL A 177 -12.71 -12.92 -7.84
CA VAL A 177 -13.62 -12.30 -8.81
C VAL A 177 -13.22 -12.80 -10.20
N PRO A 178 -14.16 -13.15 -11.04
CA PRO A 178 -13.85 -13.50 -12.42
C PRO A 178 -13.20 -12.33 -13.15
N ASP A 179 -12.29 -12.62 -14.06
CA ASP A 179 -11.71 -11.62 -14.93
C ASP A 179 -12.78 -11.09 -15.88
N LYS A 180 -12.83 -9.77 -16.02
CA LYS A 180 -13.76 -9.11 -16.95
C LYS A 180 -12.95 -8.61 -18.14
N PRO A 181 -12.98 -9.30 -19.28
CA PRO A 181 -12.37 -8.77 -20.49
C PRO A 181 -13.08 -7.48 -20.86
N VAL A 182 -12.33 -6.43 -21.09
CA VAL A 182 -12.82 -5.14 -21.56
C VAL A 182 -12.22 -4.92 -22.94
N GLU A 183 -13.08 -4.71 -23.94
CA GLU A 183 -12.62 -4.32 -25.27
C GLU A 183 -12.06 -2.88 -25.21
N PRO A 184 -10.84 -2.66 -25.73
CA PRO A 184 -10.27 -1.32 -25.76
C PRO A 184 -11.05 -0.43 -26.73
N LEU A 185 -11.24 0.84 -26.36
CA LEU A 185 -11.86 1.86 -27.20
C LEU A 185 -10.83 2.84 -27.79
N ASN A 186 -9.63 2.89 -27.20
CA ASN A 186 -8.55 3.78 -27.61
C ASN A 186 -7.23 3.03 -27.71
N ASP A 187 -6.32 3.48 -28.58
CA ASP A 187 -5.04 2.82 -28.84
C ASP A 187 -4.13 2.80 -27.59
N GLY A 188 -4.14 3.84 -26.81
CA GLY A 188 -3.33 3.92 -25.58
C GLY A 188 -3.27 5.31 -25.01
N ILE A 189 -2.68 5.45 -23.81
CA ILE A 189 -2.50 6.72 -23.12
C ILE A 189 -1.09 6.79 -22.51
N GLY A 190 -0.30 7.82 -22.88
CA GLY A 190 0.93 8.19 -22.19
C GLY A 190 0.62 9.16 -21.05
N ILE A 191 1.20 8.96 -19.88
CA ILE A 191 0.93 9.77 -18.68
C ILE A 191 2.24 10.26 -18.07
N ASP A 192 2.45 11.58 -18.09
CA ASP A 192 3.50 12.25 -17.34
C ASP A 192 3.02 12.55 -15.91
N LEU A 193 3.77 12.10 -14.89
CA LEU A 193 3.45 12.29 -13.48
C LEU A 193 4.30 13.40 -12.87
N GLY A 194 3.66 14.42 -12.32
CA GLY A 194 4.35 15.60 -11.82
C GLY A 194 3.97 16.07 -10.42
N VAL A 195 4.74 17.05 -9.94
CA VAL A 195 4.47 17.76 -8.67
C VAL A 195 3.62 19.01 -8.89
N LYS A 196 3.70 19.64 -10.07
CA LYS A 196 2.90 20.81 -10.44
C LYS A 196 1.46 20.41 -10.67
N ASP A 197 1.22 19.51 -11.54
CA ASP A 197 0.00 18.76 -11.80
C ASP A 197 0.21 17.30 -11.42
N LEU A 198 -0.84 16.57 -11.11
CA LEU A 198 -0.73 15.17 -10.68
C LEU A 198 -0.37 14.27 -11.87
N ALA A 199 -1.08 14.46 -12.98
CA ALA A 199 -0.88 13.70 -14.20
C ALA A 199 -1.29 14.54 -15.42
N ILE A 200 -0.52 14.44 -16.49
CA ILE A 200 -0.83 15.01 -17.80
C ILE A 200 -0.86 13.87 -18.79
N CYS A 201 -2.00 13.68 -19.46
CA CYS A 201 -2.23 12.59 -20.39
C CYS A 201 -2.05 13.04 -21.83
N SER A 202 -1.63 12.14 -22.71
CA SER A 202 -1.45 12.38 -24.14
C SER A 202 -2.74 12.73 -24.87
N ASP A 203 -3.89 12.39 -24.31
CA ASP A 203 -5.23 12.75 -24.78
C ASP A 203 -5.70 14.12 -24.32
N LYS A 204 -4.79 15.02 -23.92
CA LYS A 204 -4.99 16.40 -23.46
C LYS A 204 -5.65 16.56 -22.08
N HIS A 205 -5.96 15.48 -21.37
CA HIS A 205 -6.48 15.59 -20.02
C HIS A 205 -5.37 15.92 -19.01
N THR A 206 -5.63 16.90 -18.14
CA THR A 206 -4.69 17.34 -17.11
C THR A 206 -5.35 17.27 -15.74
N TYR A 207 -4.78 16.52 -14.83
CA TYR A 207 -5.23 16.36 -13.45
C TYR A 207 -4.41 17.24 -12.52
N LYS A 208 -5.06 18.24 -11.97
CA LYS A 208 -4.42 19.25 -11.11
C LYS A 208 -3.94 18.67 -9.78
N ASN A 209 -2.94 19.31 -9.19
CA ASN A 209 -2.46 18.97 -7.86
C ASN A 209 -3.47 19.41 -6.79
N ILE A 210 -4.22 18.45 -6.22
CA ILE A 210 -5.23 18.71 -5.19
C ILE A 210 -4.64 19.36 -3.92
N ASN A 211 -3.35 19.16 -3.64
CA ASN A 211 -2.68 19.74 -2.47
C ASN A 211 -2.58 21.25 -2.51
N LYS A 212 -2.79 21.87 -3.69
CA LYS A 212 -2.80 23.32 -3.87
C LYS A 212 -4.18 23.95 -3.62
N THR A 213 -5.21 23.14 -3.35
CA THR A 213 -6.57 23.65 -3.06
C THR A 213 -6.63 24.30 -1.68
N ASP A 214 -7.48 25.32 -1.52
CA ASP A 214 -7.65 26.03 -0.26
C ASP A 214 -8.15 25.11 0.86
N ARG A 215 -8.98 24.12 0.53
CA ARG A 215 -9.43 23.09 1.49
C ARG A 215 -8.25 22.36 2.13
N ILE A 216 -7.31 21.87 1.34
CA ILE A 216 -6.14 21.14 1.87
C ILE A 216 -5.19 22.11 2.57
N ARG A 217 -4.95 23.31 2.04
CA ARG A 217 -4.12 24.33 2.70
C ARG A 217 -4.65 24.67 4.11
N ARG A 218 -5.96 24.84 4.27
CA ARG A 218 -6.61 25.07 5.57
C ARG A 218 -6.41 23.89 6.53
N LEU A 219 -6.61 22.67 6.08
CA LEU A 219 -6.39 21.45 6.89
C LEU A 219 -4.91 21.29 7.29
N GLU A 220 -3.97 21.55 6.40
CA GLU A 220 -2.53 21.52 6.69
C GLU A 220 -2.15 22.60 7.73
N LYS A 221 -2.75 23.79 7.67
CA LYS A 221 -2.58 24.84 8.66
C LYS A 221 -3.14 24.41 10.04
N GLN A 222 -4.33 23.82 10.07
CA GLN A 222 -4.92 23.26 11.29
C GLN A 222 -4.03 22.15 11.89
N LYS A 223 -3.53 21.24 11.06
CA LYS A 223 -2.61 20.17 11.49
C LYS A 223 -1.36 20.74 12.18
N ARG A 224 -0.69 21.72 11.56
CA ARG A 224 0.51 22.36 12.15
C ARG A 224 0.20 23.07 13.47
N ARG A 225 -0.95 23.76 13.57
CA ARG A 225 -1.39 24.39 14.82
C ARG A 225 -1.57 23.35 15.92
N LYS A 226 -2.23 22.24 15.59
CA LYS A 226 -2.46 21.13 16.53
C LYS A 226 -1.16 20.45 16.98
N GLN A 227 -0.22 20.25 16.06
CA GLN A 227 1.13 19.74 16.39
C GLN A 227 1.85 20.64 17.39
N ARG A 228 1.86 21.97 17.16
CA ARG A 228 2.49 22.93 18.09
C ARG A 228 1.78 22.97 19.45
N GLU A 229 0.44 22.83 19.47
CA GLU A 229 -0.33 22.73 20.72
C GLU A 229 0.09 21.50 21.53
N ILE A 230 0.22 20.35 20.88
CA ILE A 230 0.64 19.10 21.53
C ILE A 230 2.07 19.21 22.06
N SER A 231 3.02 19.74 21.28
CA SER A 231 4.40 19.95 21.74
C SER A 231 4.46 20.81 22.99
N ARG A 232 3.72 21.94 23.00
CA ARG A 232 3.66 22.82 24.19
C ARG A 232 3.03 22.13 25.41
N LYS A 233 2.01 21.25 25.19
CA LYS A 233 1.41 20.47 26.28
C LYS A 233 2.38 19.45 26.86
N TYR A 234 3.20 18.81 26.02
CA TYR A 234 4.23 17.89 26.49
C TYR A 234 5.29 18.62 27.30
N GLU A 235 5.80 19.76 26.84
CA GLU A 235 6.76 20.57 27.58
C GLU A 235 6.24 21.02 28.94
N LYS A 236 4.96 21.46 29.05
CA LYS A 236 4.32 21.82 30.30
C LYS A 236 4.11 20.66 31.27
N ASN A 237 4.14 19.43 30.81
CA ASN A 237 3.97 18.22 31.60
C ASN A 237 5.26 17.38 31.60
N ARG A 238 6.40 18.02 31.52
CA ARG A 238 7.71 17.41 31.66
C ARG A 238 8.01 17.21 33.16
N ASP A 239 8.42 16.00 33.52
CA ASP A 239 8.86 15.63 34.85
C ASP A 239 10.28 15.05 34.73
N GLY A 240 11.29 15.87 35.06
CA GLY A 240 12.69 15.58 34.76
C GLY A 240 12.90 15.34 33.29
N ASP A 241 13.46 14.17 32.93
CA ASP A 241 13.68 13.76 31.54
C ASP A 241 12.49 13.03 30.89
N LYS A 242 11.39 12.85 31.61
CA LYS A 242 10.22 12.14 31.14
C LYS A 242 9.06 13.07 30.83
N TYR A 243 8.29 12.74 29.78
CA TYR A 243 7.05 13.44 29.48
C TYR A 243 5.85 12.68 30.02
N VAL A 244 5.04 13.34 30.84
CA VAL A 244 3.82 12.76 31.41
C VAL A 244 2.67 12.95 30.42
N LYS A 245 2.06 11.83 30.02
CA LYS A 245 0.95 11.82 29.06
C LYS A 245 -0.40 11.99 29.76
N THR A 246 -0.90 13.21 29.81
CA THR A 246 -2.20 13.55 30.43
C THR A 246 -3.38 13.21 29.51
N LYS A 247 -4.60 13.11 30.08
CA LYS A 247 -5.84 12.91 29.32
C LYS A 247 -6.06 14.00 28.24
N ASN A 248 -5.64 15.25 28.52
CA ASN A 248 -5.76 16.36 27.58
C ASN A 248 -4.77 16.24 26.40
N ILE A 249 -3.58 15.67 26.63
CA ILE A 249 -2.64 15.35 25.55
C ILE A 249 -3.24 14.25 24.67
N VAL A 250 -3.79 13.19 25.26
CA VAL A 250 -4.45 12.09 24.49
C VAL A 250 -5.58 12.62 23.62
N LYS A 251 -6.44 13.51 24.14
CA LYS A 251 -7.51 14.15 23.35
C LYS A 251 -6.96 14.99 22.19
N ALA A 252 -5.87 15.74 22.42
CA ALA A 252 -5.25 16.56 21.38
C ALA A 252 -4.58 15.69 20.28
N GLU A 253 -3.91 14.61 20.66
CA GLU A 253 -3.34 13.62 19.74
C GLU A 253 -4.42 12.95 18.88
N LEU A 254 -5.54 12.57 19.48
CA LEU A 254 -6.67 11.99 18.74
C LEU A 254 -7.24 12.99 17.71
N ALA A 255 -7.36 14.27 18.09
CA ALA A 255 -7.79 15.32 17.18
C ALA A 255 -6.79 15.52 16.03
N LEU A 256 -5.48 15.47 16.30
CA LEU A 256 -4.43 15.51 15.29
C LEU A 256 -4.50 14.31 14.38
N LEU A 257 -4.69 13.10 14.91
CA LEU A 257 -4.82 11.87 14.14
C LEU A 257 -6.02 11.94 13.18
N LYS A 258 -7.16 12.47 13.63
CA LYS A 258 -8.33 12.71 12.76
C LYS A 258 -8.00 13.64 11.59
N LEU A 259 -7.17 14.68 11.78
CA LEU A 259 -6.73 15.55 10.69
C LEU A 259 -5.81 14.83 9.69
N TYR A 260 -4.91 13.96 10.18
CA TYR A 260 -4.08 13.14 9.31
C TYR A 260 -4.93 12.20 8.44
N HIS A 261 -5.91 11.50 9.04
CA HIS A 261 -6.83 10.64 8.29
C HIS A 261 -7.59 11.42 7.24
N LYS A 262 -8.20 12.55 7.62
CA LYS A 262 -8.96 13.40 6.69
C LYS A 262 -8.12 13.84 5.48
N LEU A 263 -6.87 14.27 5.69
CA LEU A 263 -5.96 14.64 4.61
C LEU A 263 -5.61 13.45 3.72
N THR A 264 -5.33 12.29 4.33
CA THR A 264 -5.02 11.05 3.61
C THR A 264 -6.20 10.58 2.78
N ASP A 265 -7.41 10.61 3.34
CA ASP A 265 -8.63 10.16 2.67
C ASP A 265 -8.98 11.05 1.48
N ILE A 266 -8.84 12.38 1.63
CA ILE A 266 -9.05 13.32 0.50
C ILE A 266 -8.08 13.00 -0.65
N ARG A 267 -6.79 12.79 -0.36
CA ARG A 267 -5.78 12.47 -1.37
C ARG A 267 -6.04 11.12 -2.04
N LYS A 268 -6.32 10.10 -1.25
CA LYS A 268 -6.65 8.76 -1.77
C LYS A 268 -7.91 8.77 -2.62
N ASN A 269 -8.96 9.44 -2.15
CA ASN A 269 -10.20 9.56 -2.92
C ASN A 269 -9.94 10.22 -4.28
N TYR A 270 -9.17 11.31 -4.30
CA TYR A 270 -8.80 11.98 -5.55
C TYR A 270 -8.02 11.06 -6.50
N ILE A 271 -7.03 10.34 -5.99
CA ILE A 271 -6.27 9.35 -6.80
C ILE A 271 -7.21 8.28 -7.35
N HIS A 272 -8.15 7.78 -6.53
CA HIS A 272 -9.11 6.78 -6.99
C HIS A 272 -10.05 7.33 -8.07
N GLN A 273 -10.49 8.60 -7.97
CA GLN A 273 -11.31 9.27 -8.98
C GLN A 273 -10.54 9.41 -10.30
N VAL A 274 -9.33 9.99 -10.26
CA VAL A 274 -8.48 10.18 -11.44
C VAL A 274 -8.16 8.84 -12.12
N THR A 275 -7.75 7.84 -11.35
CA THR A 275 -7.43 6.53 -11.92
C THR A 275 -8.65 5.80 -12.46
N ASN A 276 -9.85 5.97 -11.87
CA ASN A 276 -11.09 5.46 -12.45
C ASN A 276 -11.43 6.14 -13.79
N GLU A 277 -11.28 7.45 -13.85
CA GLU A 277 -11.53 8.22 -15.07
C GLU A 277 -10.60 7.80 -16.20
N ILE A 278 -9.30 7.60 -15.93
CA ILE A 278 -8.34 7.10 -16.92
C ILE A 278 -8.76 5.70 -17.43
N ILE A 279 -9.08 4.78 -16.51
CA ILE A 279 -9.50 3.41 -16.86
C ILE A 279 -10.84 3.38 -17.62
N SER A 280 -11.76 4.30 -17.29
CA SER A 280 -13.08 4.35 -17.97
C SER A 280 -12.99 4.69 -19.45
N ARG A 281 -11.88 5.27 -19.91
CA ARG A 281 -11.60 5.52 -21.34
C ARG A 281 -11.21 4.26 -22.10
N LYS A 282 -11.00 3.14 -21.40
CA LYS A 282 -10.67 1.82 -21.96
C LYS A 282 -9.48 1.88 -22.93
N PRO A 283 -8.31 2.42 -22.55
CA PRO A 283 -7.14 2.38 -23.41
C PRO A 283 -6.62 0.94 -23.57
N LYS A 284 -6.05 0.62 -24.74
CA LYS A 284 -5.39 -0.66 -24.98
C LYS A 284 -4.17 -0.84 -24.06
N PHE A 285 -3.39 0.24 -23.88
CA PHE A 285 -2.26 0.29 -22.96
C PHE A 285 -2.14 1.65 -22.27
N ILE A 286 -1.43 1.68 -21.15
CA ILE A 286 -1.08 2.90 -20.43
C ILE A 286 0.44 2.91 -20.22
N VAL A 287 1.10 4.03 -20.57
CA VAL A 287 2.54 4.19 -20.35
C VAL A 287 2.80 5.18 -19.22
N LEU A 288 3.63 4.78 -18.27
CA LEU A 288 4.10 5.59 -17.14
C LEU A 288 5.63 5.68 -17.16
N GLU A 289 6.19 6.73 -16.57
CA GLU A 289 7.62 6.78 -16.27
C GLU A 289 7.98 5.88 -15.05
N ASP A 290 9.14 5.19 -15.10
CA ASP A 290 9.70 4.51 -13.91
C ASP A 290 10.33 5.52 -12.96
N LEU A 291 9.51 6.23 -12.20
CA LEU A 291 9.95 7.25 -11.27
C LEU A 291 10.66 6.66 -10.04
N ASN A 292 11.90 7.07 -9.79
CA ASN A 292 12.60 6.77 -8.55
C ASN A 292 12.06 7.63 -7.38
N VAL A 293 10.83 7.36 -6.96
CA VAL A 293 10.18 8.11 -5.87
C VAL A 293 10.98 8.05 -4.56
N LYS A 294 11.64 6.93 -4.26
CA LYS A 294 12.52 6.80 -3.08
C LYS A 294 13.71 7.77 -3.15
N GLY A 295 14.32 7.92 -4.31
CA GLY A 295 15.38 8.90 -4.56
C GLY A 295 14.88 10.34 -4.46
N MET A 296 13.71 10.63 -5.05
CA MET A 296 13.10 11.97 -5.01
C MET A 296 12.79 12.43 -3.58
N ILE A 297 12.37 11.53 -2.68
CA ILE A 297 12.11 11.84 -1.26
C ILE A 297 13.39 12.18 -0.48
N LYS A 298 14.56 11.73 -0.91
CA LYS A 298 15.84 12.12 -0.28
C LYS A 298 16.17 13.61 -0.50
N ASN A 299 15.65 14.22 -1.55
CA ASN A 299 15.79 15.66 -1.77
C ASN A 299 14.90 16.46 -0.83
N ARG A 300 15.49 17.12 0.17
CA ARG A 300 14.76 17.89 1.22
C ARG A 300 13.80 18.94 0.67
N ARG A 301 14.09 19.56 -0.48
CA ARG A 301 13.24 20.59 -1.12
C ARG A 301 11.99 19.98 -1.78
N LEU A 302 12.08 18.78 -2.33
CA LEU A 302 11.00 18.11 -3.06
C LEU A 302 10.25 17.07 -2.21
N ALA A 303 10.88 16.52 -1.19
CA ALA A 303 10.37 15.39 -0.38
C ALA A 303 8.92 15.57 0.06
N LYS A 304 8.58 16.74 0.61
CA LYS A 304 7.22 17.03 1.07
C LYS A 304 6.22 17.06 -0.08
N ALA A 305 6.56 17.67 -1.20
CA ALA A 305 5.66 17.79 -2.35
C ALA A 305 5.43 16.43 -3.02
N VAL A 306 6.49 15.65 -3.22
CA VAL A 306 6.44 14.28 -3.75
C VAL A 306 5.62 13.36 -2.84
N GLN A 307 5.86 13.40 -1.52
CA GLN A 307 5.11 12.62 -0.56
C GLN A 307 3.61 12.99 -0.53
N GLN A 308 3.29 14.29 -0.63
CA GLN A 308 1.91 14.76 -0.64
C GLN A 308 1.16 14.42 -1.94
N GLN A 309 1.86 14.35 -3.08
CA GLN A 309 1.30 13.90 -4.35
C GLN A 309 1.04 12.39 -4.38
N SER A 310 1.79 11.61 -3.59
CA SER A 310 1.64 10.16 -3.50
C SER A 310 1.80 9.46 -4.87
N LEU A 311 2.80 9.87 -5.66
CA LEU A 311 3.02 9.39 -7.04
C LEU A 311 3.13 7.85 -7.12
N ALA A 312 3.87 7.22 -6.19
CA ALA A 312 3.97 5.76 -6.13
C ALA A 312 2.62 5.07 -5.85
N GLU A 313 1.77 5.69 -5.01
CA GLU A 313 0.43 5.16 -4.72
C GLU A 313 -0.49 5.34 -5.93
N PHE A 314 -0.35 6.43 -6.67
CA PHE A 314 -1.07 6.64 -7.93
C PHE A 314 -0.73 5.54 -8.94
N ALA A 315 0.55 5.30 -9.21
CA ALA A 315 1.00 4.25 -10.14
C ALA A 315 0.50 2.87 -9.71
N ARG A 316 0.64 2.52 -8.42
CA ARG A 316 0.15 1.25 -7.86
C ARG A 316 -1.37 1.08 -8.01
N ILE A 317 -2.15 2.15 -7.77
CA ILE A 317 -3.61 2.10 -7.89
C ILE A 317 -4.03 1.98 -9.36
N LEU A 318 -3.38 2.73 -10.24
CA LEU A 318 -3.63 2.65 -11.68
C LEU A 318 -3.32 1.26 -12.22
N GLU A 319 -2.15 0.69 -11.86
CA GLU A 319 -1.72 -0.64 -12.30
C GLU A 319 -2.71 -1.74 -11.90
N TYR A 320 -3.17 -1.79 -10.62
CA TYR A 320 -4.11 -2.84 -10.24
C TYR A 320 -5.48 -2.68 -10.92
N LYS A 321 -5.95 -1.44 -11.14
CA LYS A 321 -7.20 -1.20 -11.87
C LYS A 321 -7.07 -1.52 -13.36
N ALA A 322 -5.95 -1.19 -13.97
CA ALA A 322 -5.63 -1.56 -15.35
C ALA A 322 -5.68 -3.08 -15.51
N ARG A 323 -5.00 -3.81 -14.61
CA ARG A 323 -5.01 -5.28 -14.59
C ARG A 323 -6.42 -5.86 -14.45
N GLN A 324 -7.29 -5.23 -13.63
CA GLN A 324 -8.70 -5.65 -13.48
C GLN A 324 -9.51 -5.50 -14.78
N ASN A 325 -9.12 -4.59 -15.66
CA ASN A 325 -9.79 -4.26 -16.90
C ASN A 325 -9.03 -4.78 -18.14
N ASN A 326 -8.04 -5.67 -17.93
CA ASN A 326 -7.20 -6.22 -19.00
C ASN A 326 -6.47 -5.15 -19.84
N ILE A 327 -6.11 -4.03 -19.20
CA ILE A 327 -5.33 -2.93 -19.79
C ILE A 327 -3.86 -3.16 -19.45
N GLU A 328 -2.99 -3.15 -20.45
CA GLU A 328 -1.56 -3.28 -20.25
C GLU A 328 -0.97 -1.99 -19.67
N VAL A 329 -0.07 -2.12 -18.66
CA VAL A 329 0.68 -0.98 -18.10
C VAL A 329 2.15 -1.18 -18.42
N ILE A 330 2.69 -0.26 -19.20
CA ILE A 330 4.07 -0.24 -19.67
C ILE A 330 4.82 0.84 -18.86
N TYR A 331 5.99 0.51 -18.33
CA TYR A 331 6.88 1.48 -17.72
C TYR A 331 7.98 1.84 -18.72
N ALA A 332 8.06 3.12 -19.10
CA ALA A 332 9.15 3.60 -19.92
C ALA A 332 10.48 3.48 -19.14
N ASP A 333 11.58 3.28 -19.88
CA ASP A 333 12.90 3.24 -19.27
C ASP A 333 13.14 4.49 -18.42
N ARG A 334 13.81 4.32 -17.28
CA ARG A 334 14.09 5.41 -16.33
C ARG A 334 14.85 6.57 -16.92
N PHE A 335 15.67 6.32 -17.91
CA PHE A 335 16.50 7.30 -18.58
C PHE A 335 15.92 7.76 -19.92
N PHE A 336 14.72 7.27 -20.28
CA PHE A 336 14.02 7.73 -21.46
C PHE A 336 13.77 9.25 -21.39
N PRO A 337 14.31 10.06 -22.34
CA PRO A 337 14.26 11.51 -22.26
C PRO A 337 12.91 12.07 -22.70
N SER A 338 11.80 11.61 -22.10
CA SER A 338 10.41 11.94 -22.46
C SER A 338 10.19 13.45 -22.64
N SER A 339 10.69 14.28 -21.72
CA SER A 339 10.51 15.73 -21.74
C SER A 339 11.49 16.48 -22.68
N LYS A 340 12.60 15.84 -23.09
CA LYS A 340 13.62 16.43 -23.96
C LYS A 340 13.49 16.05 -25.43
N THR A 341 12.73 15.01 -25.74
CA THR A 341 12.49 14.55 -27.11
C THR A 341 11.32 15.30 -27.72
N CYS A 342 11.43 15.71 -28.97
CA CYS A 342 10.35 16.32 -29.72
C CYS A 342 9.32 15.25 -30.10
N SER A 343 8.06 15.41 -29.70
CA SER A 343 6.97 14.47 -30.04
C SER A 343 6.60 14.48 -31.52
N CYS A 344 7.06 15.46 -32.30
CA CYS A 344 6.80 15.56 -33.73
C CYS A 344 7.92 14.91 -34.56
N CYS A 345 9.18 15.28 -34.36
CA CYS A 345 10.30 14.85 -35.20
C CYS A 345 11.34 14.00 -34.49
N GLY A 346 11.18 13.70 -33.19
CA GLY A 346 12.12 12.87 -32.43
C GLY A 346 13.45 13.54 -32.06
N ALA A 347 13.72 14.78 -32.50
CA ALA A 347 14.95 15.50 -32.16
C ALA A 347 15.07 15.73 -30.64
N ILE A 348 16.28 15.48 -30.08
CA ILE A 348 16.53 15.63 -28.65
C ILE A 348 17.10 17.04 -28.37
N LYS A 349 16.47 17.76 -27.46
CA LYS A 349 16.90 19.06 -26.95
C LYS A 349 17.70 18.89 -25.66
N HIS A 350 19.05 18.92 -25.78
CA HIS A 350 19.94 18.69 -24.64
C HIS A 350 19.97 19.84 -23.63
N ASP A 351 19.79 21.09 -24.07
CA ASP A 351 19.86 22.33 -23.31
C ASP A 351 18.58 22.67 -22.54
N LEU A 352 17.53 21.85 -22.61
CA LEU A 352 16.27 22.07 -21.91
C LEU A 352 16.46 22.03 -20.39
N LYS A 353 16.14 23.14 -19.72
CA LYS A 353 16.29 23.31 -18.27
C LYS A 353 14.98 22.92 -17.54
N LEU A 354 15.08 22.52 -16.28
CA LEU A 354 13.91 22.15 -15.46
C LEU A 354 12.91 23.29 -15.25
N LYS A 355 13.35 24.54 -15.34
CA LYS A 355 12.50 25.74 -15.25
C LYS A 355 11.68 26.00 -16.52
N ASP A 356 12.12 25.49 -17.65
CA ASP A 356 11.45 25.72 -18.93
C ASP A 356 10.14 24.94 -18.98
N ARG A 357 9.06 25.62 -19.26
CA ARG A 357 7.72 25.04 -19.32
C ARG A 357 7.22 24.79 -20.73
N ILE A 358 7.80 25.52 -21.68
CA ILE A 358 7.49 25.40 -23.09
C ILE A 358 8.67 24.71 -23.77
N PHE A 359 8.36 23.63 -24.45
CA PHE A 359 9.31 22.95 -25.33
C PHE A 359 9.26 23.62 -26.71
N LYS A 360 10.41 24.07 -27.21
CA LYS A 360 10.58 24.59 -28.57
C LYS A 360 11.57 23.72 -29.30
N CYS A 361 11.15 23.07 -30.37
CA CYS A 361 12.03 22.23 -31.19
C CYS A 361 12.84 23.09 -32.14
N ASN A 362 14.16 22.91 -32.15
CA ASN A 362 15.03 23.62 -33.06
C ASN A 362 15.03 23.04 -34.48
N SER A 363 14.59 21.77 -34.65
CA SER A 363 14.62 21.07 -35.92
C SER A 363 13.33 21.25 -36.72
N CYS A 364 12.12 21.11 -36.09
CA CYS A 364 10.83 21.20 -36.79
C CYS A 364 9.98 22.39 -36.39
N GLY A 365 10.47 23.26 -35.47
CA GLY A 365 9.75 24.44 -35.04
C GLY A 365 8.57 24.21 -34.07
N LEU A 366 8.30 22.98 -33.65
CA LEU A 366 7.22 22.66 -32.71
C LEU A 366 7.35 23.48 -31.42
N VAL A 367 6.26 24.14 -31.02
CA VAL A 367 6.13 24.84 -29.74
C VAL A 367 4.96 24.25 -28.96
N ILE A 368 5.26 23.64 -27.81
CA ILE A 368 4.28 22.87 -27.03
C ILE A 368 4.60 22.98 -25.53
N ASP A 369 3.60 22.75 -24.65
CA ASP A 369 3.87 22.56 -23.21
C ASP A 369 4.80 21.33 -23.02
N ARG A 370 5.83 21.49 -22.19
CA ARG A 370 6.87 20.47 -22.00
C ARG A 370 6.31 19.18 -21.41
N ASP A 371 5.42 19.30 -20.41
CA ASP A 371 4.90 18.15 -19.69
C ASP A 371 3.86 17.42 -20.58
N PHE A 372 3.13 18.16 -21.45
CA PHE A 372 2.29 17.57 -22.49
C PHE A 372 3.11 16.89 -23.60
N ASN A 373 4.21 17.50 -24.03
CA ASN A 373 5.15 16.87 -24.96
C ASN A 373 5.69 15.54 -24.39
N ALA A 374 6.02 15.49 -23.08
CA ALA A 374 6.46 14.27 -22.41
C ALA A 374 5.38 13.17 -22.46
N SER A 375 4.13 13.52 -22.21
CA SER A 375 3.01 12.56 -22.27
C SER A 375 2.81 11.97 -23.68
N LEU A 376 3.00 12.79 -24.74
CA LEU A 376 2.97 12.31 -26.12
C LEU A 376 4.12 11.36 -26.43
N ASN A 377 5.33 11.67 -25.94
CA ASN A 377 6.49 10.79 -26.13
C ASN A 377 6.32 9.45 -25.39
N LEU A 378 5.70 9.45 -24.21
CA LEU A 378 5.33 8.22 -23.50
C LEU A 378 4.29 7.40 -24.28
N TYR A 379 3.29 8.04 -24.87
CA TYR A 379 2.33 7.36 -25.75
C TYR A 379 3.02 6.72 -26.95
N LEU A 380 3.90 7.45 -27.65
CA LEU A 380 4.69 6.92 -28.76
C LEU A 380 5.59 5.75 -28.34
N TYR A 381 6.20 5.83 -27.16
CA TYR A 381 6.96 4.74 -26.57
C TYR A 381 6.12 3.46 -26.44
N GLY A 382 4.87 3.58 -25.99
CA GLY A 382 3.93 2.47 -25.90
C GLY A 382 3.56 1.87 -27.25
N ILE A 383 3.33 2.68 -28.27
CA ILE A 383 3.06 2.19 -29.64
C ILE A 383 4.23 1.36 -30.14
N CYS A 384 5.47 1.83 -29.95
CA CYS A 384 6.66 1.10 -30.38
C CYS A 384 6.87 -0.21 -29.60
N THR A 385 6.43 -0.26 -28.34
CA THR A 385 6.65 -1.42 -27.45
C THR A 385 5.53 -2.45 -27.54
N ALA A 386 4.27 -1.99 -27.62
CA ALA A 386 3.09 -2.86 -27.73
C ALA A 386 2.83 -3.36 -29.16
N GLY A 387 3.39 -2.71 -30.18
CA GLY A 387 3.30 -3.09 -31.59
C GLY A 387 4.40 -4.06 -31.98
N SER A 388 4.13 -5.37 -31.95
CA SER A 388 5.04 -6.41 -32.46
C SER A 388 5.17 -6.44 -33.98
N ALA A 389 4.78 -5.41 -34.73
CA ALA A 389 4.89 -5.31 -36.15
C ALA A 389 5.51 -3.98 -36.56
N GLY A 390 6.75 -4.03 -37.07
CA GLY A 390 7.56 -2.94 -37.53
C GLY A 390 6.86 -1.85 -38.33
N ILE A 391 6.41 -0.83 -37.63
CA ILE A 391 6.11 0.45 -38.22
C ILE A 391 7.04 1.45 -37.56
N TYR A 392 8.01 1.92 -38.32
CA TYR A 392 8.83 3.07 -37.99
C TYR A 392 7.93 4.31 -37.89
N VAL A 393 7.54 4.69 -36.69
CA VAL A 393 6.94 5.99 -36.44
C VAL A 393 8.05 6.94 -36.00
N CYS A 394 8.37 7.85 -36.90
CA CYS A 394 9.15 9.08 -36.72
C CYS A 394 10.16 9.16 -35.57
N GLY A 395 11.42 8.91 -35.86
CA GLY A 395 12.53 9.64 -35.22
C GLY A 395 13.07 9.13 -33.89
N VAL A 396 12.81 7.90 -33.49
CA VAL A 396 13.53 7.29 -32.34
C VAL A 396 14.68 6.44 -32.88
N PRO A 397 15.96 6.78 -32.65
CA PRO A 397 17.08 5.92 -33.02
C PRO A 397 16.95 4.61 -32.24
N HIS A 398 16.97 3.50 -32.96
CA HIS A 398 17.04 2.16 -32.41
C HIS A 398 18.35 1.99 -31.61
N GLN A 399 18.34 2.27 -30.33
CA GLN A 399 19.25 1.60 -29.40
C GLN A 399 18.42 0.49 -28.75
N THR A 400 18.81 -0.73 -29.04
CA THR A 400 18.27 -2.01 -28.62
C THR A 400 17.62 -1.94 -27.24
N ALA A 401 16.28 -1.88 -27.21
CA ALA A 401 15.51 -2.14 -26.02
C ALA A 401 15.67 -3.63 -25.68
N VAL A 402 16.61 -3.96 -24.83
CA VAL A 402 16.68 -5.25 -24.18
C VAL A 402 15.45 -5.32 -23.27
N VAL A 403 14.43 -6.01 -23.74
CA VAL A 403 13.29 -6.41 -22.94
C VAL A 403 13.82 -7.30 -21.82
N SER A 404 14.08 -6.75 -20.65
CA SER A 404 14.34 -7.52 -19.46
C SER A 404 13.00 -8.04 -18.93
N THR A 405 12.53 -9.14 -19.54
CA THR A 405 11.58 -10.01 -18.86
C THR A 405 12.23 -10.44 -17.53
N LYS A 406 11.64 -10.02 -16.42
CA LYS A 406 12.01 -10.48 -15.08
C LYS A 406 11.64 -11.95 -14.86
N GLN A 407 12.16 -12.83 -15.70
CA GLN A 407 12.22 -14.27 -15.47
C GLN A 407 13.61 -14.74 -15.87
N GLY A 408 14.49 -14.92 -14.90
CA GLY A 408 15.74 -15.61 -15.10
C GLY A 408 17.03 -14.85 -14.91
N THR A 409 17.30 -14.38 -13.69
CA THR A 409 18.68 -14.18 -13.20
C THR A 409 18.74 -14.26 -11.67
N MET A 410 18.17 -15.35 -11.11
CA MET A 410 18.31 -15.63 -9.69
C MET A 410 19.33 -16.75 -9.39
N LYS A 411 20.11 -17.19 -10.39
CA LYS A 411 21.11 -18.26 -10.20
C LYS A 411 22.59 -17.83 -10.17
N GLN A 412 22.93 -16.60 -10.50
CA GLN A 412 24.33 -16.18 -10.54
C GLN A 412 24.82 -15.28 -9.39
N LYS A 413 23.96 -14.89 -8.43
CA LYS A 413 24.37 -14.14 -7.22
C LYS A 413 24.59 -14.99 -5.98
N LEU A 414 24.31 -16.29 -6.03
CA LEU A 414 24.48 -17.19 -4.86
C LEU A 414 25.94 -17.68 -4.65
N ASN A 415 26.82 -17.55 -5.65
CA ASN A 415 28.19 -18.08 -5.53
C ASN A 415 29.26 -17.04 -5.15
N ARG A 416 28.91 -15.78 -4.87
CA ARG A 416 29.90 -14.75 -4.46
C ARG A 416 29.92 -14.40 -2.96
N ASN A 417 28.95 -14.86 -2.19
CA ASN A 417 28.88 -14.55 -0.74
C ASN A 417 29.19 -15.73 0.19
N LEU A 418 29.61 -16.87 -0.36
CA LEU A 418 30.02 -18.05 0.45
C LEU A 418 31.54 -18.17 0.65
N SER A 419 32.33 -17.21 0.15
CA SER A 419 33.81 -17.25 0.26
C SER A 419 34.41 -16.16 1.15
N LYS A 420 33.63 -15.47 1.97
CA LYS A 420 34.18 -14.52 2.96
C LYS A 420 33.53 -14.77 4.32
N GLY A 421 34.16 -15.59 5.11
CA GLY A 421 33.80 -15.73 6.52
C GLY A 421 34.06 -17.11 7.12
N VAL A 422 35.23 -17.65 6.92
CA VAL A 422 35.81 -18.64 7.86
C VAL A 422 37.31 -18.42 7.83
N ASN A 423 37.83 -17.85 8.89
CA ASN A 423 39.19 -18.11 9.43
C ASN A 423 39.27 -17.43 10.79
N PRO A 424 40.16 -17.95 11.66
CA PRO A 424 39.83 -18.94 12.72
C PRO A 424 39.48 -18.24 14.04
#